data_c409b3fb39891fe1d38dd480ef552d24
#
_entry.id   c409b3fb39891fe1d38dd480ef552d24
#
_cell.length_a   1.000
_cell.length_b   1.000
_cell.length_c   1.000
_cell.angle_alpha   90.00
_cell.angle_beta   90.00
_cell.angle_gamma   90.00
#
_symmetry.space_group_name_H-M   'P 1'
#
loop_
_entity.id
_entity.type
_entity.pdbx_description
1 polymer ?
#
loop_
_entity_poly.entity_id
_entity_poly.type
_entity_poly.pdbx_seq_one_letter_code
_entity_poly.pdbx_strand_id
1 'polypeptide(L)'
;MEDIIADMWMKYAGNISQNLPQAVLGIGCGAYSDSKHVNHIAASLWKEVAKVANAKGIALTDEFQIFVGAKPQARFSTLQDLDAKRHTEIEMFAGEMMRMGKELGMEVPYCEYTYHLIKSLEEKNDGKFEY
;
A
#
# COMPACT_ATOMS: atom_id res chain seq x y z
N MET A 1 27.88 -3.30 -7.91
CA MET A 1 26.69 -3.98 -8.44
C MET A 1 25.45 -3.36 -7.86
N GLU A 2 24.57 -3.00 -8.71
CA GLU A 2 23.31 -2.41 -8.28
C GLU A 2 22.47 -3.40 -7.49
N ASP A 3 21.80 -2.89 -6.49
CA ASP A 3 20.89 -3.71 -5.74
C ASP A 3 19.48 -3.59 -6.32
N ILE A 4 19.27 -4.29 -7.42
CA ILE A 4 17.99 -4.27 -8.13
C ILE A 4 16.87 -4.78 -7.22
N ILE A 5 17.18 -5.77 -6.39
CA ILE A 5 16.18 -6.34 -5.47
C ILE A 5 15.74 -5.31 -4.45
N ALA A 6 16.69 -4.55 -3.88
CA ALA A 6 16.35 -3.50 -2.92
C ALA A 6 15.51 -2.41 -3.58
N ASP A 7 15.83 -2.05 -4.82
CA ASP A 7 15.07 -1.04 -5.56
C ASP A 7 13.64 -1.52 -5.82
N MET A 8 13.46 -2.80 -6.15
CA MET A 8 12.14 -3.37 -6.34
C MET A 8 11.32 -3.35 -5.06
N TRP A 9 11.97 -3.65 -3.92
CA TRP A 9 11.29 -3.60 -2.64
C TRP A 9 10.92 -2.18 -2.24
N MET A 10 11.77 -1.20 -2.56
CA MET A 10 11.45 0.20 -2.30
C MET A 10 10.23 0.64 -3.11
N LYS A 11 10.16 0.25 -4.37
CA LYS A 11 9.00 0.53 -5.19
C LYS A 11 7.75 -0.15 -4.66
N TYR A 12 7.90 -1.40 -4.21
CA TYR A 12 6.80 -2.16 -3.62
C TYR A 12 6.28 -1.47 -2.35
N ALA A 13 7.20 -1.03 -1.48
CA ALA A 13 6.83 -0.29 -0.27
C ALA A 13 6.11 1.01 -0.62
N GLY A 14 6.58 1.71 -1.66
CA GLY A 14 5.93 2.93 -2.13
C GLY A 14 4.52 2.67 -2.61
N ASN A 15 4.33 1.61 -3.39
CA ASN A 15 2.99 1.26 -3.89
C ASN A 15 2.04 0.92 -2.75
N ILE A 16 2.48 0.11 -1.80
CA ILE A 16 1.62 -0.27 -0.67
C ILE A 16 1.30 0.94 0.20
N SER A 17 2.30 1.74 0.53
CA SER A 17 2.12 2.86 1.46
C SER A 17 1.34 4.02 0.85
N GLN A 18 1.36 4.18 -0.47
CA GLN A 18 0.73 5.33 -1.12
C GLN A 18 -0.47 4.99 -1.98
N ASN A 19 -0.45 3.86 -2.69
CA ASN A 19 -1.62 3.51 -3.51
C ASN A 19 -2.81 3.12 -2.66
N LEU A 20 -2.58 2.38 -1.58
CA LEU A 20 -3.67 1.78 -0.83
C LEU A 20 -4.43 2.78 0.04
N PRO A 21 -3.77 3.61 0.87
CA PRO A 21 -4.53 4.61 1.63
C PRO A 21 -5.24 5.61 0.72
N GLN A 22 -4.61 6.01 -0.38
CA GLN A 22 -5.25 6.90 -1.35
C GLN A 22 -6.56 6.28 -1.85
N ALA A 23 -6.53 4.99 -2.16
CA ALA A 23 -7.71 4.30 -2.69
C ALA A 23 -8.83 4.25 -1.66
N VAL A 24 -8.50 4.02 -0.39
CA VAL A 24 -9.49 3.96 0.68
C VAL A 24 -10.10 5.33 0.93
N LEU A 25 -9.27 6.37 0.94
CA LEU A 25 -9.70 7.72 1.32
C LEU A 25 -10.20 8.56 0.14
N GLY A 26 -9.89 8.16 -1.09
CA GLY A 26 -10.32 8.89 -2.28
C GLY A 26 -9.66 10.26 -2.40
N ILE A 27 -8.36 10.35 -2.12
CA ILE A 27 -7.62 11.61 -2.05
C ILE A 27 -6.52 11.67 -3.10
N GLY A 28 -6.06 12.87 -3.41
CA GLY A 28 -4.88 13.05 -4.24
C GLY A 28 -3.60 12.78 -3.46
N CYS A 29 -2.52 12.50 -4.17
CA CYS A 29 -1.26 12.12 -3.51
C CYS A 29 -0.64 13.27 -2.71
N GLY A 30 -1.03 14.51 -2.96
CA GLY A 30 -0.53 15.64 -2.17
C GLY A 30 -0.90 15.54 -0.69
N ALA A 31 -1.94 14.76 -0.38
CA ALA A 31 -2.36 14.60 1.01
C ALA A 31 -1.29 13.96 1.90
N TYR A 32 -0.38 13.18 1.31
CA TYR A 32 0.71 12.59 2.10
C TYR A 32 1.66 13.66 2.65
N SER A 33 1.78 14.79 1.96
CA SER A 33 2.58 15.91 2.46
C SER A 33 1.74 16.85 3.33
N ASP A 34 0.47 17.00 3.02
CA ASP A 34 -0.38 18.02 3.63
C ASP A 34 -1.06 17.56 4.92
N SER A 35 -1.19 16.27 5.13
CA SER A 35 -1.87 15.72 6.30
C SER A 35 -0.93 14.81 7.08
N LYS A 36 -0.70 15.17 8.34
CA LYS A 36 0.12 14.31 9.21
C LYS A 36 -0.56 12.95 9.46
N HIS A 37 -1.88 12.91 9.39
CA HIS A 37 -2.60 11.66 9.61
C HIS A 37 -2.49 10.73 8.41
N VAL A 38 -2.62 11.26 7.20
CA VAL A 38 -2.44 10.48 5.98
C VAL A 38 -1.00 9.98 5.90
N ASN A 39 -0.04 10.86 6.23
CA ASN A 39 1.38 10.49 6.26
C ASN A 39 1.62 9.37 7.26
N HIS A 40 1.01 9.45 8.44
CA HIS A 40 1.17 8.42 9.48
C HIS A 40 0.67 7.05 9.02
N ILE A 41 -0.48 7.03 8.33
CA ILE A 41 -1.03 5.79 7.78
C ILE A 41 -0.05 5.18 6.79
N ALA A 42 0.45 5.99 5.87
CA ALA A 42 1.41 5.53 4.87
C ALA A 42 2.70 5.05 5.51
N ALA A 43 3.21 5.81 6.48
CA ALA A 43 4.45 5.44 7.18
C ALA A 43 4.30 4.11 7.93
N SER A 44 3.13 3.86 8.49
CA SER A 44 2.86 2.60 9.20
C SER A 44 2.91 1.41 8.24
N LEU A 45 2.33 1.57 7.06
CA LEU A 45 2.39 0.53 6.03
C LEU A 45 3.81 0.32 5.53
N TRP A 46 4.54 1.41 5.28
CA TRP A 46 5.92 1.32 4.83
C TRP A 46 6.77 0.53 5.81
N LYS A 47 6.62 0.82 7.11
CA LYS A 47 7.39 0.14 8.15
C LYS A 47 7.14 -1.36 8.16
N GLU A 48 5.91 -1.79 7.91
CA GLU A 48 5.62 -3.23 7.83
C GLU A 48 6.35 -3.86 6.65
N VAL A 49 6.34 -3.18 5.49
CA VAL A 49 7.06 -3.71 4.33
C VAL A 49 8.55 -3.79 4.61
N ALA A 50 9.13 -2.75 5.22
CA ALA A 50 10.54 -2.74 5.57
C ALA A 50 10.89 -3.87 6.54
N LYS A 51 10.02 -4.12 7.52
CA LYS A 51 10.21 -5.18 8.50
C LYS A 51 10.28 -6.55 7.82
N VAL A 52 9.38 -6.82 6.89
CA VAL A 52 9.36 -8.09 6.15
C VAL A 52 10.59 -8.18 5.24
N ALA A 53 10.91 -7.11 4.51
CA ALA A 53 12.07 -7.10 3.63
C ALA A 53 13.36 -7.39 4.41
N ASN A 54 13.54 -6.73 5.56
CA ASN A 54 14.72 -6.91 6.37
C ASN A 54 14.80 -8.34 6.93
N ALA A 55 13.67 -8.92 7.28
CA ALA A 55 13.63 -10.32 7.73
C ALA A 55 14.03 -11.29 6.63
N LYS A 56 13.87 -10.91 5.37
CA LYS A 56 14.29 -11.70 4.22
C LYS A 56 15.73 -11.39 3.81
N GLY A 57 16.43 -10.55 4.56
CA GLY A 57 17.82 -10.19 4.25
C GLY A 57 17.96 -9.06 3.26
N ILE A 58 16.89 -8.33 2.98
CA ILE A 58 16.91 -7.21 2.03
C ILE A 58 16.92 -5.92 2.82
N ALA A 59 17.94 -5.08 2.59
CA ALA A 59 18.06 -3.81 3.32
C ALA A 59 17.10 -2.80 2.74
N LEU A 60 16.08 -2.45 3.53
CA LEU A 60 15.12 -1.42 3.17
C LEU A 60 14.96 -0.51 4.39
N THR A 61 15.12 0.80 4.17
CA THR A 61 14.93 1.77 5.25
C THR A 61 13.49 1.71 5.75
N ASP A 62 13.31 1.95 7.04
CA ASP A 62 11.97 2.01 7.62
C ASP A 62 11.37 3.43 7.56
N GLU A 63 12.08 4.39 6.97
CA GLU A 63 11.60 5.74 6.80
C GLU A 63 10.76 5.85 5.53
N PHE A 64 9.49 6.22 5.71
CA PHE A 64 8.56 6.40 4.59
C PHE A 64 9.08 7.47 3.63
N GLN A 65 9.03 7.16 2.34
CA GLN A 65 9.48 8.10 1.29
C GLN A 65 8.33 8.34 0.32
N ILE A 66 7.95 9.63 0.20
CA ILE A 66 6.87 10.04 -0.69
C ILE A 66 7.39 10.00 -2.13
N PHE A 67 6.56 9.51 -3.06
CA PHE A 67 6.88 9.60 -4.49
C PHE A 67 7.05 11.07 -4.88
N VAL A 68 8.13 11.37 -5.59
CA VAL A 68 8.42 12.73 -6.03
C VAL A 68 7.92 12.96 -7.45
N GLY A 69 7.63 14.21 -7.78
CA GLY A 69 7.28 14.60 -9.13
C GLY A 69 5.82 14.43 -9.50
N ALA A 70 5.01 13.83 -8.64
CA ALA A 70 3.58 13.71 -8.90
C ALA A 70 2.86 15.00 -8.51
N LYS A 71 1.83 15.37 -9.30
CA LYS A 71 1.00 16.52 -8.94
C LYS A 71 0.14 16.15 -7.72
N PRO A 72 -0.26 17.17 -6.90
CA PRO A 72 -1.06 16.86 -5.71
C PRO A 72 -2.36 16.12 -6.00
N GLN A 73 -2.93 16.29 -7.19
CA GLN A 73 -4.17 15.64 -7.57
C GLN A 73 -3.98 14.25 -8.13
N ALA A 74 -2.73 13.79 -8.28
CA ALA A 74 -2.46 12.51 -8.93
C ALA A 74 -3.16 11.36 -8.23
N ARG A 75 -3.74 10.47 -9.04
CA ARG A 75 -4.49 9.31 -8.58
C ARG A 75 -3.78 8.07 -9.13
N PHE A 76 -3.39 7.18 -8.23
CA PHE A 76 -2.65 5.99 -8.61
C PHE A 76 -3.58 4.85 -9.00
N SER A 77 -3.02 3.73 -9.45
CA SER A 77 -3.77 2.67 -10.10
C SER A 77 -4.87 2.06 -9.24
N THR A 78 -4.63 1.86 -7.95
CA THR A 78 -5.64 1.22 -7.09
C THR A 78 -6.90 2.06 -7.00
N LEU A 79 -6.75 3.38 -6.80
CA LEU A 79 -7.90 4.28 -6.76
C LEU A 79 -8.59 4.33 -8.12
N GLN A 80 -7.80 4.38 -9.21
CA GLN A 80 -8.38 4.37 -10.55
C GLN A 80 -9.21 3.12 -10.80
N ASP A 81 -8.72 1.95 -10.35
CA ASP A 81 -9.45 0.70 -10.49
C ASP A 81 -10.77 0.74 -9.73
N LEU A 82 -10.74 1.21 -8.48
CA LEU A 82 -11.96 1.28 -7.68
C LEU A 82 -12.97 2.24 -8.28
N ASP A 83 -12.52 3.41 -8.77
CA ASP A 83 -13.40 4.38 -9.41
C ASP A 83 -14.07 3.80 -10.65
N ALA A 84 -13.36 2.96 -11.39
CA ALA A 84 -13.88 2.32 -12.58
C ALA A 84 -14.60 1.01 -12.28
N LYS A 85 -14.75 0.66 -11.00
CA LYS A 85 -15.37 -0.58 -10.53
C LYS A 85 -14.66 -1.83 -11.06
N ARG A 86 -13.35 -1.73 -11.25
CA ARG A 86 -12.49 -2.87 -11.57
C ARG A 86 -11.93 -3.45 -10.28
N HIS A 87 -11.60 -4.72 -10.30
CA HIS A 87 -10.84 -5.32 -9.21
C HIS A 87 -9.41 -4.83 -9.26
N THR A 88 -8.81 -4.64 -8.09
CA THR A 88 -7.48 -4.07 -7.94
C THR A 88 -6.43 -5.16 -7.87
N GLU A 89 -5.16 -4.73 -7.75
CA GLU A 89 -4.04 -5.64 -7.53
C GLU A 89 -3.77 -5.88 -6.06
N ILE A 90 -4.80 -5.80 -5.22
CA ILE A 90 -4.63 -5.88 -3.75
C ILE A 90 -3.99 -7.21 -3.33
N GLU A 91 -4.23 -8.30 -4.06
CA GLU A 91 -3.61 -9.58 -3.74
C GLU A 91 -2.09 -9.54 -3.92
N MET A 92 -1.60 -8.79 -4.90
CA MET A 92 -0.17 -8.64 -5.16
C MET A 92 0.49 -7.68 -4.17
N PHE A 93 -0.28 -6.80 -3.56
CA PHE A 93 0.21 -5.84 -2.58
C PHE A 93 0.04 -6.39 -1.17
N ALA A 94 -1.05 -6.00 -0.50
CA ALA A 94 -1.26 -6.40 0.89
C ALA A 94 -1.48 -7.90 1.05
N GLY A 95 -2.10 -8.55 0.06
CA GLY A 95 -2.28 -10.01 0.11
C GLY A 95 -0.95 -10.74 0.17
N GLU A 96 -0.01 -10.32 -0.68
CA GLU A 96 1.32 -10.92 -0.69
C GLU A 96 2.08 -10.65 0.61
N MET A 97 1.91 -9.45 1.18
CA MET A 97 2.50 -9.11 2.47
C MET A 97 2.00 -10.03 3.58
N MET A 98 0.69 -10.33 3.58
CA MET A 98 0.10 -11.24 4.54
C MET A 98 0.69 -12.64 4.40
N ARG A 99 0.85 -13.10 3.16
CA ARG A 99 1.43 -14.42 2.87
C ARG A 99 2.88 -14.50 3.35
N MET A 100 3.70 -13.50 3.01
CA MET A 100 5.09 -13.47 3.44
C MET A 100 5.22 -13.38 4.95
N GLY A 101 4.39 -12.56 5.58
CA GLY A 101 4.38 -12.46 7.03
C GLY A 101 4.11 -13.80 7.68
N LYS A 102 3.10 -14.51 7.18
CA LYS A 102 2.76 -15.83 7.71
C LYS A 102 3.92 -16.79 7.59
N GLU A 103 4.61 -16.80 6.45
CA GLU A 103 5.77 -17.67 6.24
C GLU A 103 6.91 -17.36 7.19
N LEU A 104 7.07 -16.09 7.55
CA LEU A 104 8.15 -15.64 8.42
C LEU A 104 7.76 -15.62 9.89
N GLY A 105 6.51 -15.96 10.22
CA GLY A 105 6.02 -15.87 11.59
C GLY A 105 5.89 -14.43 12.07
N MET A 106 5.61 -13.50 11.19
CA MET A 106 5.51 -12.07 11.48
C MET A 106 4.10 -11.58 11.21
N GLU A 107 3.58 -10.74 12.10
CA GLU A 107 2.28 -10.12 11.89
C GLU A 107 2.44 -8.84 11.10
N VAL A 108 1.49 -8.59 10.19
CA VAL A 108 1.45 -7.37 9.40
C VAL A 108 0.05 -6.76 9.50
N PRO A 109 -0.33 -6.30 10.69
CA PRO A 109 -1.71 -5.88 10.94
C PRO A 109 -2.18 -4.71 10.08
N TYR A 110 -1.31 -3.77 9.75
CA TYR A 110 -1.72 -2.64 8.91
C TYR A 110 -2.01 -3.10 7.48
N CYS A 111 -1.19 -3.98 6.94
CA CYS A 111 -1.43 -4.55 5.61
C CYS A 111 -2.70 -5.40 5.62
N GLU A 112 -2.90 -6.20 6.66
CA GLU A 112 -4.08 -7.04 6.76
C GLU A 112 -5.36 -6.20 6.84
N TYR A 113 -5.36 -5.17 7.68
CA TYR A 113 -6.51 -4.29 7.82
C TYR A 113 -6.83 -3.59 6.49
N THR A 114 -5.79 -3.06 5.84
CA THR A 114 -5.93 -2.38 4.56
C THR A 114 -6.42 -3.32 3.47
N TYR A 115 -5.93 -4.55 3.47
CA TYR A 115 -6.39 -5.59 2.55
C TYR A 115 -7.91 -5.74 2.64
N HIS A 116 -8.43 -5.87 3.83
CA HIS A 116 -9.88 -6.05 4.02
C HIS A 116 -10.66 -4.79 3.66
N LEU A 117 -10.10 -3.61 3.90
CA LEU A 117 -10.74 -2.37 3.45
C LEU A 117 -10.90 -2.35 1.93
N ILE A 118 -9.84 -2.67 1.20
CA ILE A 118 -9.90 -2.67 -0.27
C ILE A 118 -10.84 -3.76 -0.77
N LYS A 119 -10.77 -4.96 -0.18
CA LYS A 119 -11.69 -6.05 -0.56
C LYS A 119 -13.14 -5.66 -0.33
N SER A 120 -13.41 -4.95 0.76
CA SER A 120 -14.75 -4.46 1.05
C SER A 120 -15.24 -3.47 0.00
N LEU A 121 -14.36 -2.59 -0.45
CA LEU A 121 -14.71 -1.63 -1.50
C LEU A 121 -14.96 -2.34 -2.83
N GLU A 122 -14.18 -3.39 -3.14
CA GLU A 122 -14.43 -4.20 -4.33
C GLU A 122 -15.79 -4.90 -4.25
N GLU A 123 -16.12 -5.45 -3.09
CA GLU A 123 -17.42 -6.11 -2.89
C GLU A 123 -18.58 -5.13 -3.05
N LYS A 124 -18.43 -3.92 -2.51
CA LYS A 124 -19.43 -2.88 -2.68
C LYS A 124 -19.63 -2.55 -4.17
N ASN A 125 -18.51 -2.40 -4.89
CA ASN A 125 -18.56 -2.10 -6.32
C ASN A 125 -19.20 -3.24 -7.12
N ASP A 126 -19.01 -4.48 -6.67
CA ASP A 126 -19.58 -5.66 -7.30
C ASP A 126 -21.07 -5.83 -6.99
N GLY A 127 -21.62 -5.00 -6.12
CA GLY A 127 -23.05 -5.05 -5.79
C GLY A 127 -23.40 -6.08 -4.73
N LYS A 128 -22.42 -6.55 -3.95
CA LYS A 128 -22.70 -7.55 -2.91
C LYS A 128 -23.65 -7.02 -1.84
N PHE A 129 -23.60 -5.72 -1.61
CA PHE A 129 -24.54 -5.02 -0.72
C PHE A 129 -24.76 -3.62 -1.27
N GLU A 130 -25.96 -3.08 -1.06
CA GLU A 130 -26.36 -1.80 -1.66
C GLU A 130 -26.75 -0.77 -0.61
N TYR A 131 -26.26 -0.91 0.60
CA TYR A 131 -26.53 0.02 1.70
C TYR A 131 -25.28 0.44 2.41
#